data_64e49c5a272dac72c43d184cdb407b68
#
_entry.id   64e49c5a272dac72c43d184cdb407b68
#
_cell.length_a   1.000
_cell.length_b   1.000
_cell.length_c   1.000
_cell.angle_alpha   90.00
_cell.angle_beta   90.00
_cell.angle_gamma   90.00
#
_symmetry.space_group_name_H-M   'P 1'
#
loop_
_entity.id
_entity.type
_entity.pdbx_description
1 polymer ?
#
loop_
_entity_poly.entity_id
_entity_poly.type
_entity_poly.pdbx_seq_one_letter_code
_entity_poly.pdbx_strand_id
1 'polypeptide(L)'
;MTDNYDIIKDFLTPTEIVVEESGPNRSKIVLEPLEQGFGHTLGNALRRIILSSMPGTAVSEVKIDGVLHEYSTIEGVQEDVIDILLNLKDLSVRLTEVEDAELILSKSGAGSVTAEDIQIPNGVEIVNPDHHIATLNEEGSLNMTMRVTRGRGFVPVKALSEEEGQEAGLLRLDATYSPIRKVTYQVDNARVEQRTNLDRLTVDIDTDGTLDAEEILRISATILQHQLSAFAELGRLEEVIEEKEEAKIDPIMLRPVDELELTVRSANCLKAENIHYIGDLVTRMESDLLRTPNLGKKSLNEIKEVLLSRGLSLGLILDNWPPETS
;
A
#
# COMPACT_ATOMS: atom_id res chain seq x y z
N MET A 1 25.36 -4.42 34.28
CA MET A 1 25.35 -3.69 32.99
C MET A 1 24.25 -2.67 33.15
N THR A 2 24.59 -1.40 33.38
CA THR A 2 23.64 -0.29 33.38
C THR A 2 23.07 -0.24 31.95
N ASP A 3 21.77 -0.45 31.83
CA ASP A 3 21.10 -0.53 30.53
C ASP A 3 21.32 0.76 29.76
N ASN A 4 22.09 0.70 28.68
CA ASN A 4 22.22 1.80 27.71
C ASN A 4 20.86 2.27 27.18
N TYR A 5 19.81 1.49 27.36
CA TYR A 5 18.42 1.81 27.01
C TYR A 5 17.76 2.83 27.94
N ASP A 6 18.24 3.01 29.19
CA ASP A 6 17.66 4.03 30.09
C ASP A 6 17.97 5.45 29.61
N ILE A 7 19.11 5.66 28.95
CA ILE A 7 19.48 6.96 28.37
C ILE A 7 18.53 7.37 27.23
N ILE A 8 17.97 6.38 26.49
CA ILE A 8 17.06 6.65 25.37
C ILE A 8 15.71 7.16 25.87
N LYS A 9 15.29 6.76 27.09
CA LYS A 9 14.03 7.21 27.70
C LYS A 9 14.03 8.69 28.08
N ASP A 10 15.23 9.27 28.26
CA ASP A 10 15.40 10.67 28.61
C ASP A 10 15.30 11.61 27.39
N PHE A 11 15.28 11.07 26.16
CA PHE A 11 15.09 11.88 24.96
C PHE A 11 13.67 12.39 24.87
N LEU A 12 13.54 13.71 24.69
CA LEU A 12 12.25 14.33 24.48
C LEU A 12 11.68 13.90 23.11
N THR A 13 10.46 13.37 23.15
CA THR A 13 9.65 13.16 21.95
C THR A 13 8.72 14.36 21.75
N PRO A 14 8.43 14.75 20.50
CA PRO A 14 7.47 15.81 20.23
C PRO A 14 6.13 15.49 20.87
N THR A 15 5.61 16.39 21.67
CA THR A 15 4.31 16.25 22.34
C THR A 15 3.21 17.03 21.63
N GLU A 16 3.60 18.05 20.87
CA GLU A 16 2.68 18.89 20.11
C GLU A 16 2.98 18.79 18.63
N ILE A 17 1.94 18.47 17.86
CA ILE A 17 1.93 18.51 16.41
C ILE A 17 0.79 19.45 16.03
N VAL A 18 1.14 20.61 15.48
CA VAL A 18 0.16 21.61 15.05
C VAL A 18 0.16 21.67 13.54
N VAL A 19 -1.00 21.52 12.95
CA VAL A 19 -1.21 21.67 11.49
C VAL A 19 -1.90 23.01 11.24
N GLU A 20 -1.23 23.90 10.54
CA GLU A 20 -1.74 25.21 10.13
C GLU A 20 -1.98 25.21 8.62
N GLU A 21 -3.20 25.34 8.20
CA GLU A 21 -3.53 25.54 6.79
C GLU A 21 -3.09 26.94 6.35
N SER A 22 -2.22 26.99 5.34
CA SER A 22 -1.68 28.26 4.79
C SER A 22 -2.23 28.59 3.41
N GLY A 23 -3.10 27.73 2.85
CA GLY A 23 -3.74 27.87 1.55
C GLY A 23 -4.55 26.64 1.19
N PRO A 24 -5.22 26.60 0.03
CA PRO A 24 -6.11 25.51 -0.35
C PRO A 24 -5.40 24.13 -0.41
N ASN A 25 -4.13 24.11 -0.80
CA ASN A 25 -3.35 22.86 -0.92
C ASN A 25 -2.00 22.98 -0.21
N ARG A 26 -1.89 23.92 0.74
CA ARG A 26 -0.65 24.22 1.43
C ARG A 26 -0.86 24.24 2.93
N SER A 27 -0.04 23.46 3.65
CA SER A 27 -0.09 23.39 5.10
C SER A 27 1.31 23.46 5.70
N LYS A 28 1.38 24.07 6.88
CA LYS A 28 2.56 24.07 7.74
C LYS A 28 2.32 23.15 8.90
N ILE A 29 3.25 22.25 9.14
CA ILE A 29 3.20 21.31 10.25
C ILE A 29 4.35 21.63 11.18
N VAL A 30 4.02 21.94 12.42
CA VAL A 30 4.98 22.29 13.48
C VAL A 30 5.10 21.12 14.43
N LEU A 31 6.34 20.67 14.67
CA LEU A 31 6.67 19.61 15.61
C LEU A 31 7.62 20.18 16.68
N GLU A 32 7.20 20.17 17.92
CA GLU A 32 7.98 20.60 19.07
C GLU A 32 7.55 19.90 20.36
N PRO A 33 8.42 19.78 21.38
CA PRO A 33 9.86 20.05 21.35
C PRO A 33 10.67 18.88 20.80
N LEU A 34 11.81 19.16 20.18
CA LEU A 34 12.80 18.17 19.76
C LEU A 34 14.13 18.44 20.47
N GLU A 35 14.92 17.40 20.71
CA GLU A 35 16.29 17.59 21.18
C GLU A 35 17.13 18.33 20.14
N GLN A 36 18.12 19.07 20.62
CA GLN A 36 19.01 19.87 19.77
C GLN A 36 19.64 19.05 18.64
N GLY A 37 19.48 19.53 17.39
CA GLY A 37 19.98 18.89 16.18
C GLY A 37 19.00 17.92 15.53
N PHE A 38 17.99 17.40 16.26
CA PHE A 38 16.99 16.50 15.69
C PHE A 38 16.07 17.18 14.69
N GLY A 39 15.81 18.48 14.84
CA GLY A 39 15.06 19.26 13.88
C GLY A 39 15.63 19.16 12.46
N HIS A 40 16.93 19.34 12.31
CA HIS A 40 17.60 19.20 11.00
C HIS A 40 17.65 17.75 10.52
N THR A 41 17.90 16.80 11.39
CA THR A 41 17.96 15.38 11.05
C THR A 41 16.62 14.88 10.52
N LEU A 42 15.55 15.11 11.28
CA LEU A 42 14.21 14.69 10.91
C LEU A 42 13.67 15.50 9.71
N GLY A 43 13.86 16.83 9.73
CA GLY A 43 13.40 17.71 8.67
C GLY A 43 13.98 17.35 7.31
N ASN A 44 15.29 17.06 7.23
CA ASN A 44 15.93 16.62 5.99
C ASN A 44 15.46 15.22 5.57
N ALA A 45 15.37 14.27 6.51
CA ALA A 45 14.93 12.91 6.20
C ALA A 45 13.47 12.91 5.70
N LEU A 46 12.56 13.57 6.41
CA LEU A 46 11.15 13.70 6.03
C LEU A 46 11.01 14.40 4.68
N ARG A 47 11.66 15.53 4.47
CA ARG A 47 11.64 16.24 3.19
C ARG A 47 12.03 15.35 2.02
N ARG A 48 13.10 14.56 2.16
CA ARG A 48 13.56 13.65 1.11
C ARG A 48 12.56 12.53 0.83
N ILE A 49 11.97 11.95 1.87
CA ILE A 49 10.98 10.89 1.74
C ILE A 49 9.70 11.44 1.10
N ILE A 50 9.22 12.60 1.53
CA ILE A 50 8.04 13.27 0.98
C ILE A 50 8.22 13.51 -0.53
N LEU A 51 9.37 14.00 -0.97
CA LEU A 51 9.62 14.27 -2.39
C LEU A 51 9.78 13.01 -3.25
N SER A 52 10.29 11.91 -2.68
CA SER A 52 10.69 10.73 -3.46
C SER A 52 9.74 9.53 -3.36
N SER A 53 8.91 9.47 -2.32
CA SER A 53 8.30 8.21 -1.94
C SER A 53 6.78 8.25 -1.78
N MET A 54 6.17 9.42 -1.94
CA MET A 54 4.71 9.54 -1.86
C MET A 54 4.04 8.85 -3.04
N PRO A 55 2.98 8.05 -2.77
CA PRO A 55 2.15 7.51 -3.82
C PRO A 55 1.30 8.61 -4.44
N GLY A 56 0.97 8.48 -5.69
CA GLY A 56 0.05 9.36 -6.38
C GLY A 56 -0.48 8.74 -7.65
N THR A 57 -1.10 9.54 -8.49
CA THR A 57 -1.74 9.12 -9.72
C THR A 57 -1.29 9.99 -10.88
N ALA A 58 -1.27 9.44 -12.08
CA ALA A 58 -0.95 10.19 -13.28
C ALA A 58 -1.64 9.58 -14.50
N VAL A 59 -1.91 10.40 -15.50
CA VAL A 59 -2.31 9.94 -16.82
C VAL A 59 -1.09 9.32 -17.49
N SER A 60 -1.13 8.04 -17.78
CA SER A 60 -0.03 7.28 -18.38
C SER A 60 -0.21 7.03 -19.87
N GLU A 61 -1.45 6.89 -20.34
CA GLU A 61 -1.81 6.59 -21.72
C GLU A 61 -3.01 7.41 -22.15
N VAL A 62 -3.00 7.87 -23.40
CA VAL A 62 -4.08 8.64 -24.01
C VAL A 62 -4.30 8.13 -25.42
N LYS A 63 -5.56 7.95 -25.80
CA LYS A 63 -6.00 7.66 -27.15
C LYS A 63 -6.94 8.74 -27.59
N ILE A 64 -6.61 9.45 -28.68
CA ILE A 64 -7.41 10.54 -29.24
C ILE A 64 -7.92 10.09 -30.59
N ASP A 65 -9.21 10.29 -30.85
CA ASP A 65 -9.82 9.93 -32.12
C ASP A 65 -9.17 10.70 -33.29
N GLY A 66 -8.75 9.95 -34.33
CA GLY A 66 -8.13 10.54 -35.52
C GLY A 66 -6.63 10.90 -35.36
N VAL A 67 -6.01 10.65 -34.20
CA VAL A 67 -4.61 10.93 -33.94
C VAL A 67 -3.80 9.63 -33.89
N LEU A 68 -2.69 9.60 -34.64
CA LEU A 68 -1.78 8.44 -34.70
C LEU A 68 -0.44 8.67 -34.00
N HIS A 69 -0.03 9.92 -33.80
CA HIS A 69 1.21 10.28 -33.15
C HIS A 69 1.12 11.69 -32.53
N GLU A 70 1.98 11.97 -31.57
CA GLU A 70 1.98 13.18 -30.76
C GLU A 70 2.24 14.49 -31.55
N TYR A 71 2.85 14.41 -32.74
CA TYR A 71 3.15 15.60 -33.59
C TYR A 71 2.00 15.90 -34.56
N SER A 72 0.77 15.52 -34.21
CA SER A 72 -0.42 15.80 -35.03
C SER A 72 -1.11 17.06 -34.55
N THR A 73 -1.96 17.61 -35.43
CA THR A 73 -2.95 18.66 -35.11
C THR A 73 -4.36 18.08 -35.30
N ILE A 74 -5.30 18.57 -34.52
CA ILE A 74 -6.72 18.16 -34.59
C ILE A 74 -7.52 19.29 -35.22
N GLU A 75 -8.31 18.98 -36.25
CA GLU A 75 -9.14 19.98 -36.93
C GLU A 75 -10.18 20.55 -35.96
N GLY A 76 -10.21 21.89 -35.85
CA GLY A 76 -11.13 22.55 -34.96
C GLY A 76 -10.67 22.66 -33.50
N VAL A 77 -9.45 22.23 -33.17
CA VAL A 77 -8.81 22.44 -31.87
C VAL A 77 -7.67 23.45 -32.03
N GLN A 78 -7.54 24.37 -31.09
CA GLN A 78 -6.53 25.41 -31.14
C GLN A 78 -5.14 24.90 -30.80
N GLU A 79 -5.06 24.06 -29.75
CA GLU A 79 -3.84 23.43 -29.25
C GLU A 79 -3.45 22.25 -30.14
N ASP A 80 -2.15 22.00 -30.28
CA ASP A 80 -1.68 20.78 -30.90
C ASP A 80 -1.74 19.60 -29.89
N VAL A 81 -1.52 18.38 -30.39
CA VAL A 81 -1.60 17.18 -29.54
C VAL A 81 -0.58 17.20 -28.41
N ILE A 82 0.62 17.77 -28.65
CA ILE A 82 1.65 17.87 -27.60
C ILE A 82 1.18 18.78 -26.46
N ASP A 83 0.58 19.92 -26.78
CA ASP A 83 0.06 20.84 -25.78
C ASP A 83 -1.07 20.20 -24.95
N ILE A 84 -1.97 19.47 -25.62
CA ILE A 84 -3.01 18.69 -24.92
C ILE A 84 -2.38 17.66 -23.97
N LEU A 85 -1.39 16.91 -24.42
CA LEU A 85 -0.71 15.92 -23.58
C LEU A 85 0.01 16.58 -22.39
N LEU A 86 0.62 17.75 -22.58
CA LEU A 86 1.23 18.51 -21.49
C LEU A 86 0.19 19.00 -20.48
N ASN A 87 -0.96 19.50 -20.96
CA ASN A 87 -2.06 19.87 -20.09
C ASN A 87 -2.59 18.68 -19.28
N LEU A 88 -2.69 17.50 -19.88
CA LEU A 88 -3.12 16.28 -19.19
C LEU A 88 -2.14 15.80 -18.11
N LYS A 89 -0.85 16.15 -18.19
CA LYS A 89 0.13 15.85 -17.12
C LYS A 89 -0.13 16.62 -15.83
N ASP A 90 -0.77 17.78 -15.92
CA ASP A 90 -1.10 18.61 -14.75
C ASP A 90 -2.50 18.30 -14.19
N LEU A 91 -3.19 17.28 -14.73
CA LEU A 91 -4.47 16.82 -14.23
C LEU A 91 -4.30 16.09 -12.90
N SER A 92 -4.94 16.60 -11.85
CA SER A 92 -4.90 16.02 -10.51
C SER A 92 -6.10 15.10 -10.30
N VAL A 93 -5.85 13.80 -10.29
CA VAL A 93 -6.88 12.76 -10.14
C VAL A 93 -6.64 12.01 -8.84
N ARG A 94 -7.71 11.74 -8.07
CA ARG A 94 -7.69 10.87 -6.90
C ARG A 94 -8.36 9.55 -7.23
N LEU A 95 -7.68 8.42 -7.02
CA LEU A 95 -8.23 7.09 -7.14
C LEU A 95 -8.53 6.53 -5.74
N THR A 96 -9.78 6.11 -5.50
CA THR A 96 -10.22 5.50 -4.25
C THR A 96 -10.57 4.04 -4.55
N GLU A 97 -9.91 3.10 -3.84
CA GLU A 97 -10.16 1.65 -3.94
C GLU A 97 -9.80 0.98 -5.28
N VAL A 98 -9.33 1.74 -6.29
CA VAL A 98 -8.92 1.22 -7.59
C VAL A 98 -7.44 1.57 -7.85
N GLU A 99 -6.75 0.72 -8.61
CA GLU A 99 -5.34 0.94 -8.96
C GLU A 99 -5.17 1.67 -10.29
N ASP A 100 -6.11 1.47 -11.21
CA ASP A 100 -6.18 2.17 -12.48
C ASP A 100 -7.64 2.47 -12.85
N ALA A 101 -7.82 3.48 -13.71
CA ALA A 101 -9.13 3.86 -14.20
C ALA A 101 -9.02 4.42 -15.62
N GLU A 102 -10.07 4.19 -16.39
CA GLU A 102 -10.24 4.77 -17.72
C GLU A 102 -11.18 5.97 -17.64
N LEU A 103 -10.71 7.12 -18.13
CA LEU A 103 -11.46 8.37 -18.20
C LEU A 103 -11.80 8.68 -19.64
N ILE A 104 -13.01 9.14 -19.90
CA ILE A 104 -13.51 9.47 -21.25
C ILE A 104 -13.82 10.96 -21.29
N LEU A 105 -13.28 11.66 -22.29
CA LEU A 105 -13.64 13.03 -22.59
C LEU A 105 -14.27 13.06 -23.97
N SER A 106 -15.45 13.65 -24.09
CA SER A 106 -16.14 13.85 -25.35
C SER A 106 -16.85 15.22 -25.33
N LYS A 107 -16.33 16.15 -26.11
CA LYS A 107 -16.87 17.51 -26.23
C LYS A 107 -16.87 17.98 -27.69
N SER A 108 -17.92 18.70 -28.09
CA SER A 108 -18.05 19.28 -29.41
C SER A 108 -18.64 20.70 -29.33
N GLY A 109 -18.28 21.53 -30.30
CA GLY A 109 -18.72 22.94 -30.39
C GLY A 109 -17.76 23.88 -29.70
N ALA A 110 -17.88 25.18 -30.04
CA ALA A 110 -16.96 26.21 -29.58
C ALA A 110 -16.90 26.36 -28.05
N GLY A 111 -15.73 26.44 -27.49
CA GLY A 111 -15.50 26.67 -26.07
C GLY A 111 -14.24 26.05 -25.52
N SER A 112 -13.94 26.37 -24.26
CA SER A 112 -12.83 25.74 -23.52
C SER A 112 -13.25 24.36 -23.06
N VAL A 113 -12.36 23.38 -23.25
CA VAL A 113 -12.46 22.03 -22.67
C VAL A 113 -11.69 22.02 -21.37
N THR A 114 -12.37 21.68 -20.30
CA THR A 114 -11.80 21.64 -18.94
C THR A 114 -11.90 20.24 -18.36
N ALA A 115 -11.23 20.01 -17.25
CA ALA A 115 -11.26 18.73 -16.56
C ALA A 115 -12.68 18.35 -16.07
N GLU A 116 -13.58 19.32 -15.87
CA GLU A 116 -15.00 19.08 -15.53
C GLU A 116 -15.75 18.32 -16.63
N ASP A 117 -15.33 18.45 -17.91
CA ASP A 117 -15.94 17.78 -19.05
C ASP A 117 -15.60 16.28 -19.12
N ILE A 118 -14.70 15.78 -18.28
CA ILE A 118 -14.27 14.39 -18.23
C ILE A 118 -15.33 13.55 -17.54
N GLN A 119 -15.73 12.44 -18.18
CA GLN A 119 -16.58 11.42 -17.58
C GLN A 119 -15.74 10.53 -16.69
N ILE A 120 -16.04 10.52 -15.40
CA ILE A 120 -15.32 9.76 -14.38
C ILE A 120 -16.11 8.53 -13.95
N PRO A 121 -15.51 7.35 -13.84
CA PRO A 121 -16.13 6.16 -13.26
C PRO A 121 -16.22 6.27 -11.73
N ASN A 122 -16.92 5.32 -11.09
CA ASN A 122 -16.98 5.24 -9.64
C ASN A 122 -15.58 5.02 -9.05
N GLY A 123 -15.30 5.71 -7.93
CA GLY A 123 -14.00 5.63 -7.25
C GLY A 123 -12.92 6.55 -7.83
N VAL A 124 -13.28 7.45 -8.73
CA VAL A 124 -12.40 8.47 -9.29
C VAL A 124 -12.93 9.87 -8.98
N GLU A 125 -12.04 10.77 -8.58
CA GLU A 125 -12.33 12.18 -8.32
C GLU A 125 -11.29 13.06 -9.01
N ILE A 126 -11.75 14.13 -9.68
CA ILE A 126 -10.87 15.16 -10.25
C ILE A 126 -10.78 16.31 -9.24
N VAL A 127 -9.57 16.60 -8.78
CA VAL A 127 -9.31 17.61 -7.75
C VAL A 127 -9.27 19.02 -8.32
N ASN A 128 -8.86 19.18 -9.60
CA ASN A 128 -8.76 20.46 -10.30
C ASN A 128 -9.72 20.55 -11.49
N PRO A 129 -11.05 20.61 -11.28
CA PRO A 129 -12.05 20.58 -12.36
C PRO A 129 -11.94 21.74 -13.36
N ASP A 130 -11.46 22.90 -12.91
CA ASP A 130 -11.26 24.08 -13.77
C ASP A 130 -10.00 24.00 -14.65
N HIS A 131 -9.23 22.91 -14.56
CA HIS A 131 -7.99 22.76 -15.30
C HIS A 131 -8.25 22.71 -16.81
N HIS A 132 -7.56 23.61 -17.55
CA HIS A 132 -7.70 23.73 -19.00
C HIS A 132 -7.01 22.57 -19.74
N ILE A 133 -7.72 21.96 -20.68
CA ILE A 133 -7.19 20.87 -21.52
C ILE A 133 -6.99 21.36 -22.96
N ALA A 134 -8.02 21.95 -23.58
CA ALA A 134 -7.98 22.41 -24.96
C ALA A 134 -9.07 23.46 -25.22
N THR A 135 -8.98 24.15 -26.38
CA THR A 135 -9.98 25.13 -26.87
C THR A 135 -10.53 24.67 -28.21
N LEU A 136 -11.85 24.54 -28.31
CA LEU A 136 -12.54 24.17 -29.54
C LEU A 136 -13.11 25.39 -30.26
N ASN A 137 -13.10 25.35 -31.58
CA ASN A 137 -13.87 26.27 -32.43
C ASN A 137 -15.28 25.73 -32.70
N GLU A 138 -16.09 26.45 -33.53
CA GLU A 138 -17.49 26.08 -33.79
C GLU A 138 -17.67 24.69 -34.43
N GLU A 139 -16.72 24.22 -35.21
CA GLU A 139 -16.73 22.90 -35.89
C GLU A 139 -15.90 21.85 -35.16
N GLY A 140 -15.19 22.25 -34.09
CA GLY A 140 -14.27 21.38 -33.34
C GLY A 140 -14.99 20.33 -32.54
N SER A 141 -14.37 19.15 -32.50
CA SER A 141 -14.73 18.07 -31.59
C SER A 141 -13.50 17.37 -31.06
N LEU A 142 -13.51 17.04 -29.77
CA LEU A 142 -12.41 16.34 -29.10
C LEU A 142 -12.97 15.13 -28.36
N ASN A 143 -12.60 13.96 -28.84
CA ASN A 143 -12.92 12.67 -28.20
C ASN A 143 -11.63 11.98 -27.83
N MET A 144 -11.46 11.67 -26.55
CA MET A 144 -10.28 10.94 -26.05
C MET A 144 -10.62 10.02 -24.91
N THR A 145 -9.82 8.99 -24.81
CA THR A 145 -9.80 8.03 -23.68
C THR A 145 -8.45 8.13 -23.02
N MET A 146 -8.43 8.25 -21.70
CA MET A 146 -7.21 8.42 -20.90
C MET A 146 -7.15 7.31 -19.86
N ARG A 147 -5.99 6.69 -19.68
CA ARG A 147 -5.75 5.75 -18.61
C ARG A 147 -4.95 6.42 -17.50
N VAL A 148 -5.55 6.45 -16.32
CA VAL A 148 -4.92 6.93 -15.09
C VAL A 148 -4.47 5.75 -14.27
N THR A 149 -3.21 5.75 -13.86
CA THR A 149 -2.63 4.68 -13.05
C THR A 149 -2.09 5.22 -11.74
N ARG A 150 -2.03 4.36 -10.72
CA ARG A 150 -1.37 4.66 -9.45
C ARG A 150 0.11 4.28 -9.53
N GLY A 151 0.96 5.10 -8.95
CA GLY A 151 2.39 4.83 -8.95
C GLY A 151 3.15 5.67 -7.93
N ARG A 152 4.48 5.73 -8.09
CA ARG A 152 5.37 6.48 -7.22
C ARG A 152 6.53 7.07 -8.02
N GLY A 153 6.84 8.33 -7.75
CA GLY A 153 7.96 9.03 -8.36
C GLY A 153 7.72 9.35 -9.83
N PHE A 154 8.74 9.20 -10.67
CA PHE A 154 8.72 9.49 -12.10
C PHE A 154 8.99 8.23 -12.91
N VAL A 155 8.10 7.92 -13.86
CA VAL A 155 8.23 6.78 -14.77
C VAL A 155 8.27 7.31 -16.21
N PRO A 156 9.43 7.21 -16.91
CA PRO A 156 9.54 7.65 -18.30
C PRO A 156 8.86 6.67 -19.26
N VAL A 157 8.36 7.18 -20.39
CA VAL A 157 7.70 6.38 -21.46
C VAL A 157 8.53 5.19 -21.91
N LYS A 158 9.86 5.32 -21.96
CA LYS A 158 10.75 4.22 -22.38
C LYS A 158 10.66 2.98 -21.52
N ALA A 159 10.38 3.14 -20.22
CA ALA A 159 10.20 2.03 -19.30
C ALA A 159 8.86 1.31 -19.50
N LEU A 160 7.83 2.03 -19.96
CA LEU A 160 6.50 1.49 -20.24
C LEU A 160 6.43 0.78 -21.62
N SER A 161 7.29 1.16 -22.58
CA SER A 161 7.24 0.64 -23.96
C SER A 161 7.93 -0.72 -24.16
N GLU A 162 8.71 -1.19 -23.20
CA GLU A 162 9.43 -2.47 -23.32
C GLU A 162 8.54 -3.68 -22.98
N GLU A 163 7.43 -3.48 -22.26
CA GLU A 163 6.58 -4.57 -21.77
C GLU A 163 5.37 -4.90 -22.65
N GLU A 164 4.90 -3.97 -23.52
CA GLU A 164 3.70 -4.18 -24.34
C GLU A 164 3.92 -3.74 -25.80
N GLY A 165 3.39 -4.51 -26.74
CA GLY A 165 3.44 -4.19 -28.17
C GLY A 165 2.80 -2.82 -28.47
N GLN A 166 3.39 -2.06 -29.38
CA GLN A 166 2.88 -0.73 -29.78
C GLN A 166 1.52 -0.86 -30.47
N GLU A 167 0.47 -0.46 -29.78
CA GLU A 167 -0.85 -0.28 -30.39
C GLU A 167 -0.86 1.05 -31.17
N ALA A 168 -1.27 1.03 -32.44
CA ALA A 168 -1.29 2.24 -33.26
C ALA A 168 -2.30 3.26 -32.72
N GLY A 169 -1.86 4.52 -32.53
CA GLY A 169 -2.71 5.60 -32.01
C GLY A 169 -2.80 5.67 -30.47
N LEU A 170 -2.10 4.80 -29.76
CA LEU A 170 -1.94 4.92 -28.31
C LEU A 170 -0.74 5.83 -27.99
N LEU A 171 -1.03 6.97 -27.38
CA LEU A 171 -0.03 7.95 -26.98
C LEU A 171 0.34 7.70 -25.52
N ARG A 172 1.62 7.47 -25.24
CA ARG A 172 2.11 7.26 -23.88
C ARG A 172 2.77 8.52 -23.36
N LEU A 173 2.52 8.83 -22.08
CA LEU A 173 3.08 9.98 -21.39
C LEU A 173 4.09 9.54 -20.33
N ASP A 174 5.11 10.38 -20.12
CA ASP A 174 5.91 10.28 -18.90
C ASP A 174 5.02 10.55 -17.69
N ALA A 175 4.92 9.59 -16.80
CA ALA A 175 4.06 9.68 -15.63
C ALA A 175 4.82 10.26 -14.43
N THR A 176 4.35 11.39 -13.93
CA THR A 176 4.83 12.00 -12.68
C THR A 176 3.78 11.74 -11.60
N TYR A 177 4.02 10.74 -10.77
CA TYR A 177 3.05 10.32 -9.75
C TYR A 177 3.12 11.14 -8.46
N SER A 178 4.15 11.98 -8.29
CA SER A 178 4.31 12.73 -7.03
C SER A 178 3.21 13.78 -6.85
N PRO A 179 2.41 13.71 -5.77
CA PRO A 179 1.40 14.72 -5.47
C PRO A 179 2.01 15.99 -4.86
N ILE A 180 3.32 16.03 -4.71
CA ILE A 180 4.04 17.09 -4.00
C ILE A 180 4.61 18.10 -4.98
N ARG A 181 4.18 19.36 -4.85
CA ARG A 181 4.71 20.47 -5.61
C ARG A 181 5.96 21.07 -4.96
N LYS A 182 5.90 21.25 -3.63
CA LYS A 182 7.02 21.87 -2.91
C LYS A 182 7.04 21.39 -1.45
N VAL A 183 8.24 21.12 -0.94
CA VAL A 183 8.46 20.87 0.50
C VAL A 183 9.65 21.69 0.96
N THR A 184 9.45 22.46 2.03
CA THR A 184 10.53 23.15 2.73
C THR A 184 10.43 22.88 4.22
N TYR A 185 11.56 22.93 4.93
CA TYR A 185 11.55 22.87 6.36
C TYR A 185 12.43 23.97 6.96
N GLN A 186 12.08 24.38 8.16
CA GLN A 186 12.79 25.37 8.96
C GLN A 186 12.93 24.83 10.38
N VAL A 187 14.06 25.13 11.00
CA VAL A 187 14.34 24.76 12.40
C VAL A 187 14.61 26.03 13.18
N ASP A 188 13.79 26.24 14.19
CA ASP A 188 13.88 27.36 15.13
C ASP A 188 14.15 26.82 16.54
N ASN A 189 14.56 27.70 17.46
CA ASN A 189 14.73 27.32 18.85
C ASN A 189 13.36 27.19 19.53
N ALA A 190 13.17 26.12 20.26
CA ALA A 190 12.04 25.91 21.16
C ALA A 190 12.48 26.09 22.63
N ARG A 191 11.53 26.51 23.45
CA ARG A 191 11.74 26.63 24.89
C ARG A 191 10.71 25.83 25.67
N VAL A 192 11.17 24.91 26.48
CA VAL A 192 10.34 24.19 27.43
C VAL A 192 10.90 24.43 28.83
N GLU A 193 10.12 25.11 29.66
CA GLU A 193 10.51 25.52 31.02
C GLU A 193 11.86 26.30 31.07
N GLN A 194 12.90 25.67 31.60
CA GLN A 194 14.25 26.26 31.70
C GLN A 194 15.17 25.84 30.55
N ARG A 195 14.77 24.87 29.72
CA ARG A 195 15.54 24.44 28.54
C ARG A 195 15.23 25.35 27.35
N THR A 196 16.25 26.01 26.83
CA THR A 196 16.16 26.95 25.71
C THR A 196 16.88 26.44 24.44
N ASN A 197 17.49 25.27 24.54
CA ASN A 197 18.32 24.65 23.51
C ASN A 197 17.59 23.52 22.77
N LEU A 198 16.27 23.57 22.71
CA LEU A 198 15.45 22.59 21.98
C LEU A 198 15.16 23.10 20.58
N ASP A 199 14.87 22.17 19.68
CA ASP A 199 14.50 22.48 18.29
C ASP A 199 12.97 22.48 18.13
N ARG A 200 12.51 23.41 17.29
CA ARG A 200 11.16 23.46 16.73
C ARG A 200 11.27 23.25 15.23
N LEU A 201 10.74 22.16 14.74
CA LEU A 201 10.72 21.84 13.32
C LEU A 201 9.41 22.28 12.70
N THR A 202 9.47 23.14 11.69
CA THR A 202 8.35 23.56 10.86
C THR A 202 8.54 22.97 9.46
N VAL A 203 7.60 22.15 8.99
CA VAL A 203 7.57 21.58 7.63
C VAL A 203 6.45 22.24 6.86
N ASP A 204 6.76 22.87 5.73
CA ASP A 204 5.82 23.55 4.85
C ASP A 204 5.66 22.68 3.59
N ILE A 205 4.46 22.17 3.34
CA ILE A 205 4.13 21.23 2.28
C ILE A 205 3.09 21.87 1.36
N ASP A 206 3.38 21.87 0.06
CA ASP A 206 2.50 22.33 -1.00
C ASP A 206 2.21 21.11 -1.91
N THR A 207 0.91 20.78 -2.08
CA THR A 207 0.44 19.59 -2.78
C THR A 207 -0.38 19.96 -4.01
N ASP A 208 -0.76 18.98 -4.79
CA ASP A 208 -1.72 19.10 -5.88
C ASP A 208 -3.19 18.95 -5.41
N GLY A 209 -3.39 18.67 -4.11
CA GLY A 209 -4.70 18.47 -3.48
C GLY A 209 -5.21 17.04 -3.49
N THR A 210 -4.48 16.08 -4.08
CA THR A 210 -4.87 14.66 -4.07
C THR A 210 -4.65 13.99 -2.72
N LEU A 211 -3.65 14.46 -1.95
CA LEU A 211 -3.35 14.01 -0.59
C LEU A 211 -3.23 15.20 0.36
N ASP A 212 -3.70 15.01 1.60
CA ASP A 212 -3.57 16.00 2.65
C ASP A 212 -2.16 16.00 3.26
N ALA A 213 -1.69 17.17 3.66
CA ALA A 213 -0.34 17.33 4.21
C ALA A 213 -0.10 16.51 5.50
N GLU A 214 -1.14 16.32 6.32
CA GLU A 214 -1.06 15.48 7.52
C GLU A 214 -0.87 14.01 7.14
N GLU A 215 -1.61 13.52 6.15
CA GLU A 215 -1.47 12.15 5.65
C GLU A 215 -0.09 11.92 5.03
N ILE A 216 0.40 12.88 4.25
CA ILE A 216 1.75 12.85 3.67
C ILE A 216 2.82 12.74 4.76
N LEU A 217 2.71 13.54 5.84
CA LEU A 217 3.66 13.47 6.94
C LEU A 217 3.59 12.11 7.66
N ARG A 218 2.40 11.60 7.91
CA ARG A 218 2.17 10.29 8.53
C ARG A 218 2.77 9.16 7.71
N ILE A 219 2.51 9.13 6.39
CA ILE A 219 3.08 8.14 5.47
C ILE A 219 4.61 8.24 5.47
N SER A 220 5.17 9.46 5.40
CA SER A 220 6.63 9.66 5.38
C SER A 220 7.30 9.21 6.67
N ALA A 221 6.70 9.48 7.82
CA ALA A 221 7.18 9.04 9.13
C ALA A 221 7.11 7.51 9.25
N THR A 222 6.03 6.89 8.78
CA THR A 222 5.87 5.44 8.76
C THR A 222 6.92 4.76 7.87
N ILE A 223 7.19 5.31 6.70
CA ILE A 223 8.25 4.81 5.80
C ILE A 223 9.60 4.89 6.52
N LEU A 224 9.92 6.04 7.14
CA LEU A 224 11.18 6.23 7.86
C LEU A 224 11.32 5.22 9.02
N GLN A 225 10.28 5.06 9.83
CA GLN A 225 10.26 4.10 10.93
C GLN A 225 10.48 2.68 10.43
N HIS A 226 9.79 2.28 9.36
CA HIS A 226 9.93 0.94 8.77
C HIS A 226 11.34 0.69 8.21
N GLN A 227 11.97 1.69 7.59
CA GLN A 227 13.34 1.57 7.09
C GLN A 227 14.38 1.51 8.22
N LEU A 228 14.12 2.18 9.35
CA LEU A 228 15.00 2.17 10.50
C LEU A 228 14.85 0.89 11.37
N SER A 229 13.72 0.20 11.28
CA SER A 229 13.48 -1.03 12.05
C SER A 229 14.55 -2.10 11.77
N ALA A 230 14.98 -2.24 10.52
CA ALA A 230 16.04 -3.17 10.14
C ALA A 230 17.38 -2.90 10.88
N PHE A 231 17.67 -1.62 11.20
CA PHE A 231 18.86 -1.26 11.97
C PHE A 231 18.65 -1.42 13.47
N ALA A 232 17.45 -1.20 13.97
CA ALA A 232 17.11 -1.38 15.37
C ALA A 232 17.11 -2.86 15.79
N GLU A 233 16.80 -3.75 14.84
CA GLU A 233 16.75 -5.21 15.03
C GLU A 233 18.03 -5.91 14.55
N LEU A 234 19.13 -5.17 14.35
CA LEU A 234 20.44 -5.74 14.03
C LEU A 234 20.88 -6.75 15.12
N GLY A 235 20.93 -8.03 14.75
CA GLY A 235 21.19 -9.13 15.66
C GLY A 235 19.96 -9.94 16.09
N ARG A 236 18.74 -9.43 15.90
CA ARG A 236 17.48 -10.18 16.05
C ARG A 236 16.98 -10.81 14.76
N LEU A 237 17.56 -10.44 13.62
CA LEU A 237 17.11 -10.94 12.31
C LEU A 237 17.23 -12.45 12.16
N GLU A 238 18.20 -13.07 12.84
CA GLU A 238 18.35 -14.53 12.85
C GLU A 238 17.22 -15.18 13.67
N GLU A 239 16.85 -14.62 14.83
CA GLU A 239 15.77 -15.13 15.67
C GLU A 239 14.38 -14.91 15.04
N VAL A 240 14.16 -13.78 14.37
CA VAL A 240 12.85 -13.44 13.72
C VAL A 240 12.62 -14.28 12.45
N ILE A 241 13.68 -14.69 11.77
CA ILE A 241 13.55 -15.61 10.63
C ILE A 241 13.16 -17.00 11.13
N GLU A 242 13.73 -17.47 12.23
CA GLU A 242 13.34 -18.74 12.86
C GLU A 242 11.89 -18.68 13.43
N GLU A 243 11.48 -17.59 14.08
CA GLU A 243 10.08 -17.42 14.56
C GLU A 243 9.05 -17.26 13.42
N LYS A 244 9.42 -16.77 12.24
CA LYS A 244 8.51 -16.68 11.10
C LYS A 244 8.36 -17.99 10.34
N GLU A 245 9.30 -18.89 10.45
CA GLU A 245 9.23 -20.27 9.92
C GLU A 245 8.54 -21.25 10.86
N GLU A 246 8.30 -20.91 12.11
CA GLU A 246 7.35 -21.64 12.94
C GLU A 246 5.95 -21.43 12.35
N ALA A 247 5.60 -22.30 11.40
CA ALA A 247 4.26 -22.39 10.85
C ALA A 247 3.29 -22.46 12.03
N LYS A 248 2.42 -21.44 12.15
CA LYS A 248 1.39 -21.38 13.19
C LYS A 248 0.59 -22.67 13.09
N ILE A 249 0.81 -23.60 14.00
CA ILE A 249 0.02 -24.81 14.10
C ILE A 249 -1.43 -24.37 14.26
N ASP A 250 -2.29 -24.82 13.36
CA ASP A 250 -3.71 -24.48 13.42
C ASP A 250 -4.24 -24.88 14.83
N PRO A 251 -4.85 -23.96 15.58
CA PRO A 251 -5.39 -24.25 16.92
C PRO A 251 -6.30 -25.47 16.98
N ILE A 252 -6.89 -25.87 15.84
CA ILE A 252 -7.70 -27.08 15.71
C ILE A 252 -6.85 -28.33 15.94
N MET A 253 -5.56 -28.36 15.54
CA MET A 253 -4.67 -29.51 15.67
C MET A 253 -4.31 -29.83 17.12
N LEU A 254 -4.31 -28.80 17.99
CA LEU A 254 -4.03 -28.95 19.44
C LEU A 254 -5.23 -29.39 20.25
N ARG A 255 -6.42 -29.52 19.63
CA ARG A 255 -7.61 -29.98 20.33
C ARG A 255 -7.57 -31.48 20.53
N PRO A 256 -8.11 -31.97 21.69
CA PRO A 256 -8.19 -33.40 21.97
C PRO A 256 -9.11 -34.10 20.97
N VAL A 257 -8.79 -35.35 20.65
CA VAL A 257 -9.57 -36.21 19.74
C VAL A 257 -10.99 -36.44 20.25
N ASP A 258 -11.26 -36.28 21.55
CA ASP A 258 -12.58 -36.42 22.16
C ASP A 258 -13.58 -35.36 21.64
N GLU A 259 -13.10 -34.20 21.15
CA GLU A 259 -13.95 -33.17 20.56
C GLU A 259 -14.45 -33.51 19.14
N LEU A 260 -13.97 -34.59 18.55
CA LEU A 260 -14.43 -35.05 17.23
C LEU A 260 -15.78 -35.78 17.27
N GLU A 261 -16.43 -35.92 18.47
CA GLU A 261 -17.73 -36.60 18.65
C GLU A 261 -17.76 -38.02 18.03
N LEU A 262 -16.63 -38.72 18.08
CA LEU A 262 -16.53 -40.11 17.60
C LEU A 262 -17.26 -41.08 18.54
N THR A 263 -17.62 -42.24 18.01
CA THR A 263 -18.17 -43.28 18.90
C THR A 263 -17.16 -43.65 19.98
N VAL A 264 -17.66 -44.00 21.17
CA VAL A 264 -16.82 -44.43 22.34
C VAL A 264 -15.79 -45.51 21.97
N ARG A 265 -16.16 -46.37 21.06
CA ARG A 265 -15.28 -47.42 20.57
C ARG A 265 -14.13 -46.86 19.73
N SER A 266 -14.42 -45.96 18.80
CA SER A 266 -13.41 -45.32 17.95
C SER A 266 -12.46 -44.44 18.78
N ALA A 267 -12.98 -43.67 19.72
CA ALA A 267 -12.17 -42.83 20.62
C ALA A 267 -11.24 -43.65 21.51
N ASN A 268 -11.72 -44.76 22.08
CA ASN A 268 -10.92 -45.63 22.92
C ASN A 268 -9.81 -46.35 22.11
N CYS A 269 -10.04 -46.71 20.85
CA CYS A 269 -9.02 -47.30 20.00
C CYS A 269 -7.91 -46.28 19.67
N LEU A 270 -8.24 -45.02 19.42
CA LEU A 270 -7.25 -43.98 19.14
C LEU A 270 -6.41 -43.67 20.38
N LYS A 271 -7.02 -43.59 21.57
CA LYS A 271 -6.30 -43.41 22.85
C LYS A 271 -5.36 -44.54 23.17
N ALA A 272 -5.72 -45.79 22.84
CA ALA A 272 -4.87 -46.96 23.06
C ALA A 272 -3.60 -46.90 22.19
N GLU A 273 -3.60 -46.19 21.10
CA GLU A 273 -2.45 -45.95 20.21
C GLU A 273 -1.72 -44.62 20.48
N ASN A 274 -1.99 -44.00 21.64
CA ASN A 274 -1.41 -42.72 22.06
C ASN A 274 -1.77 -41.55 21.11
N ILE A 275 -2.88 -41.62 20.40
CA ILE A 275 -3.41 -40.52 19.59
C ILE A 275 -4.36 -39.69 20.47
N HIS A 276 -3.84 -38.58 21.01
CA HIS A 276 -4.57 -37.74 21.95
C HIS A 276 -5.11 -36.44 21.30
N TYR A 277 -4.42 -35.93 20.30
CA TYR A 277 -4.75 -34.68 19.63
C TYR A 277 -5.19 -34.91 18.19
N ILE A 278 -5.95 -33.96 17.65
CA ILE A 278 -6.38 -33.99 16.24
C ILE A 278 -5.16 -34.00 15.31
N GLY A 279 -4.07 -33.29 15.66
CA GLY A 279 -2.84 -33.28 14.93
C GLY A 279 -2.16 -34.65 14.84
N ASP A 280 -2.19 -35.46 15.92
CA ASP A 280 -1.69 -36.84 15.91
C ASP A 280 -2.48 -37.72 14.93
N LEU A 281 -3.78 -37.48 14.83
CA LEU A 281 -4.67 -38.26 13.99
C LEU A 281 -4.49 -37.93 12.49
N VAL A 282 -4.41 -36.65 12.14
CA VAL A 282 -4.29 -36.22 10.73
C VAL A 282 -2.93 -36.54 10.12
N THR A 283 -1.88 -36.69 10.94
CA THR A 283 -0.55 -37.09 10.45
C THR A 283 -0.46 -38.60 10.16
N ARG A 284 -1.38 -39.43 10.67
CA ARG A 284 -1.40 -40.86 10.40
C ARG A 284 -1.95 -41.19 9.02
N MET A 285 -1.35 -42.18 8.37
CA MET A 285 -1.88 -42.73 7.13
C MET A 285 -3.04 -43.69 7.40
N GLU A 286 -3.95 -43.79 6.44
CA GLU A 286 -5.08 -44.72 6.51
C GLU A 286 -4.63 -46.19 6.72
N SER A 287 -3.53 -46.56 6.05
CA SER A 287 -2.92 -47.90 6.19
C SER A 287 -2.47 -48.22 7.61
N ASP A 288 -2.02 -47.22 8.37
CA ASP A 288 -1.52 -47.38 9.73
C ASP A 288 -2.67 -47.55 10.72
N LEU A 289 -3.73 -46.76 10.53
CA LEU A 289 -4.95 -46.86 11.33
C LEU A 289 -5.67 -48.21 11.11
N LEU A 290 -5.60 -48.83 9.93
CA LEU A 290 -6.15 -50.14 9.67
C LEU A 290 -5.34 -51.30 10.31
N ARG A 291 -4.07 -51.06 10.65
CA ARG A 291 -3.21 -52.06 11.37
C ARG A 291 -3.50 -52.06 12.86
N THR A 292 -4.17 -51.04 13.37
CA THR A 292 -4.50 -50.92 14.80
C THR A 292 -5.47 -52.02 15.23
N PRO A 293 -5.17 -52.76 16.31
CA PRO A 293 -6.09 -53.76 16.82
C PRO A 293 -7.40 -53.11 17.25
N ASN A 294 -8.54 -53.70 16.86
CA ASN A 294 -9.90 -53.27 17.15
C ASN A 294 -10.45 -52.02 16.40
N LEU A 295 -9.68 -51.39 15.48
CA LEU A 295 -10.17 -50.34 14.61
C LEU A 295 -10.61 -50.95 13.26
N GLY A 296 -11.90 -51.07 13.05
CA GLY A 296 -12.46 -51.65 11.81
C GLY A 296 -12.71 -50.62 10.72
N LYS A 297 -12.96 -51.10 9.48
CA LYS A 297 -13.29 -50.21 8.33
C LYS A 297 -14.46 -49.24 8.58
N LYS A 298 -15.43 -49.63 9.44
CA LYS A 298 -16.56 -48.75 9.79
C LYS A 298 -16.12 -47.58 10.64
N SER A 299 -15.26 -47.83 11.66
CA SER A 299 -14.70 -46.74 12.49
C SER A 299 -13.75 -45.83 11.71
N LEU A 300 -13.01 -46.36 10.73
CA LEU A 300 -12.18 -45.53 9.85
C LEU A 300 -13.01 -44.58 8.97
N ASN A 301 -14.11 -45.10 8.41
CA ASN A 301 -15.01 -44.28 7.61
C ASN A 301 -15.66 -43.16 8.45
N GLU A 302 -16.08 -43.48 9.69
CA GLU A 302 -16.58 -42.50 10.66
C GLU A 302 -15.56 -41.38 10.91
N ILE A 303 -14.30 -41.76 11.21
CA ILE A 303 -13.21 -40.81 11.42
C ILE A 303 -13.01 -39.90 10.20
N LYS A 304 -13.00 -40.48 9.00
CA LYS A 304 -12.87 -39.72 7.74
C LYS A 304 -14.01 -38.73 7.53
N GLU A 305 -15.25 -39.14 7.75
CA GLU A 305 -16.42 -38.26 7.59
C GLU A 305 -16.37 -37.08 8.57
N VAL A 306 -15.99 -37.33 9.83
CA VAL A 306 -15.86 -36.30 10.85
C VAL A 306 -14.71 -35.35 10.53
N LEU A 307 -13.55 -35.83 10.09
CA LEU A 307 -12.44 -35.00 9.66
C LEU A 307 -12.81 -34.14 8.43
N LEU A 308 -13.45 -34.73 7.42
CA LEU A 308 -13.90 -34.03 6.22
C LEU A 308 -14.91 -32.92 6.55
N SER A 309 -15.83 -33.15 7.50
CA SER A 309 -16.78 -32.13 7.95
C SER A 309 -16.12 -30.90 8.57
N ARG A 310 -14.87 -31.05 9.05
CA ARG A 310 -14.02 -29.98 9.61
C ARG A 310 -12.93 -29.50 8.64
N GLY A 311 -12.97 -29.92 7.38
CA GLY A 311 -12.01 -29.55 6.35
C GLY A 311 -10.63 -30.23 6.49
N LEU A 312 -10.53 -31.34 7.26
CA LEU A 312 -9.30 -32.05 7.52
C LEU A 312 -9.26 -33.39 6.78
N SER A 313 -8.06 -33.92 6.51
CA SER A 313 -7.86 -35.22 5.91
C SER A 313 -6.74 -36.01 6.62
N LEU A 314 -6.76 -37.34 6.48
CA LEU A 314 -5.68 -38.18 6.97
C LEU A 314 -4.46 -38.10 6.04
N GLY A 315 -3.26 -38.24 6.58
CA GLY A 315 -2.01 -38.23 5.84
C GLY A 315 -1.47 -36.82 5.56
N LEU A 316 -1.87 -35.81 6.33
CA LEU A 316 -1.30 -34.47 6.25
C LEU A 316 0.13 -34.47 6.82
N ILE A 317 1.03 -33.80 6.11
CA ILE A 317 2.40 -33.58 6.60
C ILE A 317 2.37 -32.26 7.36
N LEU A 318 2.62 -32.29 8.66
CA LEU A 318 2.76 -31.13 9.53
C LEU A 318 4.24 -30.98 9.89
N ASP A 319 4.89 -29.92 9.42
CA ASP A 319 6.34 -29.73 9.57
C ASP A 319 6.81 -29.59 11.03
N ASN A 320 5.91 -29.20 11.96
CA ASN A 320 6.22 -28.95 13.38
C ASN A 320 5.28 -29.73 14.32
N TRP A 321 5.05 -31.04 14.04
CA TRP A 321 4.24 -31.90 14.89
C TRP A 321 5.04 -33.11 15.39
N PRO A 322 5.00 -33.52 16.68
CA PRO A 322 4.25 -32.91 17.80
C PRO A 322 4.91 -31.61 18.33
N PRO A 323 4.12 -30.68 18.88
CA PRO A 323 4.67 -29.46 19.48
C PRO A 323 5.54 -29.86 20.68
N GLU A 324 6.72 -29.23 20.78
CA GLU A 324 7.56 -29.40 21.96
C GLU A 324 6.81 -28.87 23.18
N THR A 325 6.44 -29.77 24.08
CA THR A 325 5.81 -29.41 25.36
C THR A 325 6.85 -28.69 26.22
N SER A 326 6.67 -27.37 26.37
CA SER A 326 7.33 -26.59 27.43
C SER A 326 6.70 -26.86 28.79
#